data_12bda740daf79704ff8ec09f1ed34e69
#
_entry.id   12bda740daf79704ff8ec09f1ed34e69
#
_cell.length_a   1.000
_cell.length_b   1.000
_cell.length_c   1.000
_cell.angle_alpha   90.00
_cell.angle_beta   90.00
_cell.angle_gamma   90.00
#
_symmetry.space_group_name_H-M   'P 1'
#
loop_
_entity.id
_entity.type
_entity.pdbx_description
1 polymer ?
#
loop_
_entity_poly.entity_id
_entity_poly.type
_entity_poly.pdbx_seq_one_letter_code
_entity_poly.pdbx_strand_id
1 'polypeptide(L)'
;MIRLVLVDDQPSVRQGLRMRLTVEPDMTVVGEASNGREAMILVQQLAPDIVLMDVQMAEMDGIEATAEMRASTPQSAVVMLSISDDVSTRARAHAAGAAAFVHKSGAIELLLATIRQAAQHR
;
A
#
# COMPACT_ATOMS: atom_id res chain seq x y z
N MET A 1 8.60 -0.68 15.14
CA MET A 1 8.55 -1.57 13.96
C MET A 1 7.36 -1.20 13.11
N ILE A 2 7.58 -0.92 11.85
CA ILE A 2 6.51 -0.58 10.91
C ILE A 2 5.92 -1.89 10.37
N ARG A 3 4.64 -2.12 10.63
CA ARG A 3 3.93 -3.32 10.19
C ARG A 3 3.24 -3.04 8.86
N LEU A 4 3.53 -3.86 7.85
CA LEU A 4 3.04 -3.62 6.48
C LEU A 4 2.18 -4.77 5.98
N VAL A 5 1.14 -4.41 5.22
CA VAL A 5 0.38 -5.34 4.39
C VAL A 5 0.66 -4.99 2.93
N LEU A 6 0.96 -6.00 2.11
CA LEU A 6 1.23 -5.83 0.68
C LEU A 6 0.01 -6.27 -0.12
N VAL A 7 -0.45 -5.42 -1.04
CA VAL A 7 -1.62 -5.73 -1.87
C VAL A 7 -1.27 -5.55 -3.33
N ASP A 8 -1.22 -6.65 -4.07
CA ASP A 8 -0.94 -6.67 -5.51
C ASP A 8 -1.45 -7.98 -6.07
N ASP A 9 -2.06 -7.96 -7.24
CA ASP A 9 -2.62 -9.18 -7.84
C ASP A 9 -1.55 -10.06 -8.50
N GLN A 10 -0.31 -9.59 -8.63
CA GLN A 10 0.79 -10.35 -9.19
C GLN A 10 1.67 -10.93 -8.06
N PRO A 11 1.67 -12.26 -7.89
CA PRO A 11 2.47 -12.87 -6.81
C PRO A 11 3.96 -12.58 -6.88
N SER A 12 4.51 -12.46 -8.10
CA SER A 12 5.94 -12.17 -8.28
C SER A 12 6.29 -10.77 -7.78
N VAL A 13 5.39 -9.80 -7.96
CA VAL A 13 5.61 -8.43 -7.47
C VAL A 13 5.58 -8.42 -5.95
N ARG A 14 4.59 -9.08 -5.34
CA ARG A 14 4.51 -9.18 -3.87
C ARG A 14 5.76 -9.84 -3.29
N GLN A 15 6.23 -10.92 -3.93
CA GLN A 15 7.43 -11.62 -3.45
C GLN A 15 8.66 -10.72 -3.49
N GLY A 16 8.84 -9.99 -4.60
CA GLY A 16 9.96 -9.06 -4.73
C GLY A 16 9.92 -7.95 -3.69
N LEU A 17 8.77 -7.37 -3.46
CA LEU A 17 8.60 -6.35 -2.43
C LEU A 17 8.88 -6.91 -1.03
N ARG A 18 8.34 -8.10 -0.73
CA ARG A 18 8.57 -8.71 0.57
C ARG A 18 10.05 -8.94 0.84
N MET A 19 10.78 -9.44 -0.17
CA MET A 19 12.22 -9.67 -0.04
C MET A 19 12.98 -8.39 0.25
N ARG A 20 12.62 -7.31 -0.43
CA ARG A 20 13.28 -6.02 -0.23
C ARG A 20 12.95 -5.40 1.12
N LEU A 21 11.71 -5.52 1.55
CA LEU A 21 11.28 -4.91 2.81
C LEU A 21 11.79 -5.70 4.02
N THR A 22 11.91 -7.01 3.90
CA THR A 22 12.33 -7.87 5.00
C THR A 22 13.76 -7.56 5.47
N VAL A 23 14.61 -7.02 4.59
CA VAL A 23 15.99 -6.68 4.99
C VAL A 23 16.07 -5.37 5.75
N GLU A 24 14.97 -4.58 5.80
CA GLU A 24 14.96 -3.34 6.57
C GLU A 24 14.66 -3.63 8.04
N PRO A 25 15.54 -3.21 8.96
CA PRO A 25 15.40 -3.60 10.37
C PRO A 25 14.18 -2.99 11.07
N ASP A 26 13.61 -1.91 10.52
CA ASP A 26 12.47 -1.22 11.12
C ASP A 26 11.13 -1.61 10.48
N MET A 27 11.12 -2.60 9.58
CA MET A 27 9.92 -2.99 8.84
C MET A 27 9.63 -4.47 8.96
N THR A 28 8.34 -4.82 9.01
CA THR A 28 7.92 -6.22 8.98
C THR A 28 6.66 -6.35 8.14
N VAL A 29 6.64 -7.32 7.22
CA VAL A 29 5.47 -7.63 6.41
C VAL A 29 4.61 -8.62 7.20
N VAL A 30 3.41 -8.20 7.58
CA VAL A 30 2.52 -9.01 8.42
C VAL A 30 1.43 -9.71 7.61
N GLY A 31 1.23 -9.34 6.35
CA GLY A 31 0.23 -10.00 5.52
C GLY A 31 0.35 -9.58 4.06
N GLU A 32 -0.27 -10.38 3.19
CA GLU A 32 -0.32 -10.13 1.76
C GLU A 32 -1.71 -10.43 1.24
N ALA A 33 -2.18 -9.64 0.30
CA ALA A 33 -3.47 -9.83 -0.36
C ALA A 33 -3.32 -9.68 -1.86
N SER A 34 -4.17 -10.35 -2.63
CA SER A 34 -4.14 -10.33 -4.07
C SER A 34 -5.21 -9.42 -4.68
N ASN A 35 -6.10 -8.89 -3.88
CA ASN A 35 -7.14 -7.96 -4.34
C ASN A 35 -7.62 -7.08 -3.19
N GLY A 36 -8.42 -6.08 -3.53
CA GLY A 36 -8.90 -5.12 -2.54
C GLY A 36 -9.79 -5.71 -1.48
N ARG A 37 -10.59 -6.72 -1.82
CA ARG A 37 -11.49 -7.37 -0.86
C ARG A 37 -10.72 -8.14 0.21
N GLU A 38 -9.73 -8.92 -0.21
CA GLU A 38 -8.84 -9.61 0.74
C GLU A 38 -8.09 -8.61 1.61
N ALA A 39 -7.65 -7.51 0.99
CA ALA A 39 -6.93 -6.47 1.72
C ALA A 39 -7.79 -5.88 2.83
N MET A 40 -9.06 -5.59 2.55
CA MET A 40 -9.97 -5.05 3.57
C MET A 40 -10.06 -5.97 4.79
N ILE A 41 -10.20 -7.28 4.54
CA ILE A 41 -10.28 -8.25 5.63
C ILE A 41 -9.00 -8.26 6.46
N LEU A 42 -7.85 -8.33 5.78
CA LEU A 42 -6.55 -8.36 6.46
C LEU A 42 -6.29 -7.09 7.26
N VAL A 43 -6.60 -5.94 6.70
CA VAL A 43 -6.35 -4.66 7.38
C VAL A 43 -7.21 -4.55 8.64
N GLN A 44 -8.45 -5.01 8.60
CA GLN A 44 -9.29 -5.03 9.78
C GLN A 44 -8.77 -5.98 10.85
N GLN A 45 -8.25 -7.15 10.43
CA GLN A 45 -7.74 -8.15 11.37
C GLN A 45 -6.39 -7.78 11.96
N LEU A 46 -5.50 -7.24 11.15
CA LEU A 46 -4.10 -7.04 11.52
C LEU A 46 -3.77 -5.63 11.98
N ALA A 47 -4.60 -4.66 11.63
CA ALA A 47 -4.38 -3.24 11.93
C ALA A 47 -2.94 -2.79 11.63
N PRO A 48 -2.49 -2.94 10.37
CA PRO A 48 -1.11 -2.58 10.03
C PRO A 48 -0.90 -1.07 10.11
N ASP A 49 0.35 -0.67 10.19
CA ASP A 49 0.71 0.75 10.13
C ASP A 49 0.58 1.27 8.70
N ILE A 50 1.04 0.48 7.74
CA ILE A 50 1.10 0.85 6.32
C ILE A 50 0.50 -0.25 5.46
N VAL A 51 -0.29 0.15 4.47
CA VAL A 51 -0.77 -0.74 3.40
C VAL A 51 -0.12 -0.27 2.11
N LEU A 52 0.70 -1.13 1.48
CA LEU A 52 1.21 -0.88 0.13
C LEU A 52 0.18 -1.42 -0.84
N MET A 53 -0.47 -0.52 -1.58
CA MET A 53 -1.63 -0.85 -2.39
C MET A 53 -1.37 -0.60 -3.86
N ASP A 54 -1.46 -1.64 -4.68
CA ASP A 54 -1.46 -1.48 -6.14
C ASP A 54 -2.74 -0.79 -6.57
N VAL A 55 -2.64 0.19 -7.47
CA VAL A 55 -3.82 0.88 -8.01
C VAL A 55 -4.66 -0.06 -8.86
N GLN A 56 -4.02 -0.86 -9.71
CA GLN A 56 -4.73 -1.66 -10.72
C GLN A 56 -4.82 -3.11 -10.29
N MET A 57 -6.01 -3.51 -9.88
CA MET A 57 -6.30 -4.89 -9.48
C MET A 57 -7.65 -5.32 -10.02
N ALA A 58 -7.88 -6.64 -10.07
CA ALA A 58 -9.01 -7.23 -10.77
C ALA A 58 -10.37 -6.88 -10.16
N GLU A 59 -10.71 -7.29 -8.96
CA GLU A 59 -12.08 -7.19 -8.46
C GLU A 59 -12.43 -5.82 -7.89
N MET A 60 -11.63 -5.34 -6.96
CA MET A 60 -11.79 -4.03 -6.36
C MET A 60 -10.46 -3.31 -6.53
N ASP A 61 -10.41 -2.23 -7.30
CA ASP A 61 -9.15 -1.56 -7.55
C ASP A 61 -8.64 -0.88 -6.27
N GLY A 62 -7.34 -0.52 -6.30
CA GLY A 62 -6.69 0.02 -5.12
C GLY A 62 -7.27 1.34 -4.65
N ILE A 63 -7.82 2.15 -5.56
CA ILE A 63 -8.42 3.43 -5.20
C ILE A 63 -9.73 3.21 -4.44
N GLU A 64 -10.58 2.30 -4.92
CA GLU A 64 -11.81 1.95 -4.20
C GLU A 64 -11.50 1.37 -2.82
N ALA A 65 -10.54 0.45 -2.74
CA ALA A 65 -10.13 -0.14 -1.47
C ALA A 65 -9.61 0.91 -0.50
N THR A 66 -8.82 1.87 -1.01
CA THR A 66 -8.28 2.96 -0.18
C THR A 66 -9.40 3.81 0.41
N ALA A 67 -10.42 4.15 -0.39
CA ALA A 67 -11.54 4.94 0.10
C ALA A 67 -12.29 4.21 1.22
N GLU A 68 -12.51 2.90 1.07
CA GLU A 68 -13.16 2.12 2.11
C GLU A 68 -12.31 1.99 3.37
N MET A 69 -11.00 1.80 3.22
CA MET A 69 -10.08 1.73 4.36
C MET A 69 -10.02 3.06 5.11
N ARG A 70 -10.08 4.17 4.40
CA ARG A 70 -10.10 5.49 5.03
C ARG A 70 -11.29 5.62 5.98
N ALA A 71 -12.43 5.08 5.59
CA ALA A 71 -13.65 5.13 6.39
C ALA A 71 -13.62 4.12 7.54
N SER A 72 -13.15 2.89 7.30
CA SER A 72 -13.28 1.80 8.27
C SER A 72 -12.04 1.54 9.11
N THR A 73 -10.84 1.83 8.58
CA THR A 73 -9.57 1.60 9.28
C THR A 73 -8.64 2.80 9.10
N PRO A 74 -9.04 3.99 9.59
CA PRO A 74 -8.27 5.22 9.34
C PRO A 74 -6.88 5.24 9.99
N GLN A 75 -6.62 4.34 10.93
CA GLN A 75 -5.31 4.25 11.58
C GLN A 75 -4.24 3.64 10.66
N SER A 76 -4.63 2.97 9.58
CA SER A 76 -3.69 2.41 8.62
C SER A 76 -3.51 3.40 7.47
N ALA A 77 -2.27 3.78 7.18
CA ALA A 77 -1.98 4.69 6.08
C ALA A 77 -1.76 3.89 4.80
N VAL A 78 -2.34 4.35 3.69
CA VAL A 78 -2.20 3.68 2.40
C VAL A 78 -1.16 4.40 1.55
N VAL A 79 -0.14 3.67 1.10
CA VAL A 79 0.83 4.13 0.12
C VAL A 79 0.49 3.43 -1.19
N MET A 80 0.07 4.21 -2.19
CA MET A 80 -0.33 3.67 -3.48
C MET A 80 0.89 3.41 -4.35
N LEU A 81 0.87 2.29 -5.07
CA LEU A 81 1.89 1.96 -6.08
C LEU A 81 1.21 1.85 -7.44
N SER A 82 1.80 2.45 -8.47
CA SER A 82 1.22 2.41 -9.81
C SER A 82 2.31 2.48 -10.88
N ILE A 83 2.07 1.78 -12.00
CA ILE A 83 2.91 1.93 -13.20
C ILE A 83 2.52 3.20 -13.95
N SER A 84 1.35 3.76 -13.71
CA SER A 84 0.87 4.99 -14.33
C SER A 84 1.17 6.17 -13.41
N ASP A 85 1.69 7.25 -13.98
CA ASP A 85 2.02 8.46 -13.23
C ASP A 85 1.22 9.65 -13.75
N ASP A 86 0.03 9.42 -14.31
CA ASP A 86 -0.77 10.50 -14.83
C ASP A 86 -1.45 11.30 -13.70
N VAL A 87 -1.78 12.55 -14.02
CA VAL A 87 -2.36 13.47 -13.05
C VAL A 87 -3.70 12.97 -12.54
N SER A 88 -4.50 12.37 -13.42
CA SER A 88 -5.82 11.87 -13.05
C SER A 88 -5.73 10.76 -12.00
N THR A 89 -4.84 9.79 -12.19
CA THR A 89 -4.67 8.68 -11.26
C THR A 89 -4.18 9.18 -9.91
N ARG A 90 -3.21 10.10 -9.90
CA ARG A 90 -2.73 10.70 -8.65
C ARG A 90 -3.82 11.46 -7.91
N ALA A 91 -4.62 12.23 -8.65
CA ALA A 91 -5.70 13.00 -8.04
C ALA A 91 -6.75 12.09 -7.43
N ARG A 92 -7.10 11.00 -8.11
CA ARG A 92 -8.09 10.03 -7.60
C ARG A 92 -7.57 9.33 -6.35
N ALA A 93 -6.29 8.94 -6.32
CA ALA A 93 -5.68 8.32 -5.16
C ALA A 93 -5.69 9.26 -3.96
N HIS A 94 -5.32 10.50 -4.19
CA HIS A 94 -5.32 11.51 -3.12
C HIS A 94 -6.74 11.74 -2.59
N ALA A 95 -7.72 11.88 -3.48
CA ALA A 95 -9.13 12.08 -3.09
C ALA A 95 -9.66 10.89 -2.29
N ALA A 96 -9.20 9.68 -2.57
CA ALA A 96 -9.59 8.49 -1.83
C ALA A 96 -8.94 8.40 -0.44
N GLY A 97 -7.96 9.25 -0.16
CA GLY A 97 -7.33 9.31 1.14
C GLY A 97 -5.96 8.63 1.22
N ALA A 98 -5.32 8.33 0.09
CA ALA A 98 -3.97 7.77 0.11
C ALA A 98 -3.00 8.76 0.75
N ALA A 99 -2.13 8.25 1.61
CA ALA A 99 -1.13 9.06 2.27
C ALA A 99 0.00 9.44 1.32
N ALA A 100 0.28 8.60 0.33
CA ALA A 100 1.34 8.85 -0.64
C ALA A 100 1.09 8.04 -1.90
N PHE A 101 1.75 8.42 -2.98
CA PHE A 101 1.67 7.77 -4.29
C PHE A 101 3.08 7.61 -4.81
N VAL A 102 3.49 6.38 -5.16
CA VAL A 102 4.83 6.07 -5.64
C VAL A 102 4.74 5.29 -6.95
N HIS A 103 5.61 5.65 -7.91
CA HIS A 103 5.69 4.92 -9.18
C HIS A 103 6.39 3.58 -8.96
N LYS A 104 5.85 2.50 -9.51
CA LYS A 104 6.40 1.14 -9.32
C LYS A 104 7.82 0.98 -9.82
N SER A 105 8.20 1.71 -10.88
CA SER A 105 9.56 1.65 -11.44
C SER A 105 10.52 2.64 -10.78
N GLY A 106 10.07 3.37 -9.76
CA GLY A 106 10.92 4.31 -9.04
C GLY A 106 11.95 3.60 -8.19
N ALA A 107 12.92 4.38 -7.67
CA ALA A 107 13.97 3.83 -6.84
C ALA A 107 13.39 3.25 -5.54
N ILE A 108 13.92 2.11 -5.12
CA ILE A 108 13.48 1.47 -3.89
C ILE A 108 13.71 2.40 -2.68
N GLU A 109 14.76 3.19 -2.70
CA GLU A 109 15.05 4.14 -1.62
C GLU A 109 13.94 5.15 -1.43
N LEU A 110 13.31 5.58 -2.52
CA LEU A 110 12.18 6.50 -2.45
C LEU A 110 10.97 5.83 -1.79
N LEU A 111 10.70 4.59 -2.15
CA LEU A 111 9.62 3.83 -1.53
C LEU A 111 9.85 3.67 -0.03
N LEU A 112 11.05 3.29 0.38
CA LEU A 112 11.37 3.12 1.80
C LEU A 112 11.22 4.43 2.57
N ALA A 113 11.71 5.52 2.01
CA ALA A 113 11.57 6.85 2.64
C ALA A 113 10.10 7.25 2.76
N THR A 114 9.31 6.97 1.73
CA THR A 114 7.88 7.27 1.73
C THR A 114 7.13 6.48 2.79
N ILE A 115 7.45 5.19 2.93
CA ILE A 115 6.85 4.35 3.97
C ILE A 115 7.15 4.91 5.35
N ARG A 116 8.40 5.27 5.60
CA ARG A 116 8.81 5.80 6.91
C ARG A 116 8.11 7.10 7.23
N GLN A 117 8.01 7.98 6.23
CA GLN A 117 7.33 9.25 6.41
C GLN A 117 5.84 9.06 6.68
N ALA A 118 5.18 8.19 5.92
CA ALA A 118 3.75 7.91 6.10
C ALA A 118 3.49 7.30 7.48
N ALA A 119 4.38 6.44 7.96
CA ALA A 119 4.24 5.82 9.28
C ALA A 119 4.34 6.84 10.41
N GLN A 120 5.12 7.90 10.23
CA GLN A 120 5.27 8.95 11.24
C GLN A 120 4.05 9.87 11.31
N HIS A 121 3.33 10.02 10.22
CA HIS A 121 2.26 11.01 10.08
C HIS A 121 0.86 10.41 9.97
N ARG A 122 0.70 9.15 10.29
CA ARG A 122 -0.62 8.50 10.26
C ARG A 122 -1.44 8.79 11.52
#